data_e24587aa7af733a0ff6feb9366e90be5
#
_entry.id   e24587aa7af733a0ff6feb9366e90be5
#
_cell.length_a   1.000
_cell.length_b   1.000
_cell.length_c   1.000
_cell.angle_alpha   90.00
_cell.angle_beta   90.00
_cell.angle_gamma   90.00
#
_symmetry.space_group_name_H-M   'P 1'
#
loop_
_entity.id
_entity.type
_entity.pdbx_description
1 polymer ?
#
loop_
_entity_poly.entity_id
_entity_poly.type
_entity_poly.pdbx_seq_one_letter_code
_entity_poly.pdbx_strand_id
1 'polypeptide(L)'
;MATGRFISFEGIDGAGKTTQIDGLERLIRAAGHEVVRTREPGGTPLGERIRGLLLTDEMTPRTETLLFFAARCEHAEKVIKPALERGAWVLSDRFTDATYAYQTGGKGMKGEDVEALEAWTLAGFAPDVTVLFDLAPEVAARRRTIRAGEGDRFERESADFFARVRNAYLDRAARDPKRFVRVNAEEAPETIAAQLEKEFAKWL
;
A
#
# COMPACT_ATOMS: atom_id res chain seq x y z
N MET A 1 -21.22 8.36 16.66
CA MET A 1 -20.34 8.95 15.65
C MET A 1 -19.93 7.83 14.69
N ALA A 2 -19.95 8.06 13.37
CA ALA A 2 -19.45 7.08 12.43
C ALA A 2 -17.95 6.85 12.73
N THR A 3 -17.56 5.60 12.87
CA THR A 3 -16.15 5.23 13.10
C THR A 3 -15.38 5.36 11.79
N GLY A 4 -14.28 6.10 11.79
CA GLY A 4 -13.35 6.14 10.67
C GLY A 4 -12.83 4.75 10.32
N ARG A 5 -12.38 4.57 9.07
CA ARG A 5 -11.82 3.31 8.57
C ARG A 5 -10.44 3.54 7.97
N PHE A 6 -9.53 2.64 8.23
CA PHE A 6 -8.21 2.66 7.61
C PHE A 6 -8.11 1.58 6.53
N ILE A 7 -7.90 2.00 5.28
CA ILE A 7 -7.80 1.13 4.11
C ILE A 7 -6.43 1.35 3.47
N SER A 8 -5.66 0.28 3.29
CA SER A 8 -4.45 0.29 2.47
C SER A 8 -4.69 -0.35 1.10
N PHE A 9 -3.98 0.13 0.10
CA PHE A 9 -4.03 -0.35 -1.27
C PHE A 9 -2.65 -0.89 -1.67
N GLU A 10 -2.58 -2.17 -1.97
CA GLU A 10 -1.35 -2.89 -2.16
C GLU A 10 -1.27 -3.55 -3.55
N GLY A 11 -0.07 -3.90 -3.97
CA GLY A 11 0.22 -4.52 -5.26
C GLY A 11 1.41 -3.84 -5.95
N ILE A 12 1.93 -4.48 -6.98
CA ILE A 12 3.09 -3.98 -7.73
C ILE A 12 2.74 -2.71 -8.52
N ASP A 13 3.77 -1.96 -8.96
CA ASP A 13 3.57 -0.75 -9.75
C ASP A 13 3.02 -1.08 -11.14
N GLY A 14 2.06 -0.27 -11.58
CA GLY A 14 1.27 -0.56 -12.80
C GLY A 14 -0.02 -1.34 -12.55
N ALA A 15 -0.34 -1.73 -11.32
CA ALA A 15 -1.56 -2.48 -10.99
C ALA A 15 -2.86 -1.64 -11.03
N GLY A 16 -2.78 -0.31 -11.26
CA GLY A 16 -3.96 0.53 -11.39
C GLY A 16 -4.56 1.02 -10.07
N LYS A 17 -3.82 0.93 -8.96
CA LYS A 17 -4.26 1.37 -7.63
C LYS A 17 -4.85 2.78 -7.62
N THR A 18 -4.15 3.76 -8.19
CA THR A 18 -4.52 5.18 -8.14
C THR A 18 -5.94 5.43 -8.67
N THR A 19 -6.30 4.83 -9.82
CA THR A 19 -7.64 4.96 -10.42
C THR A 19 -8.73 4.45 -9.48
N GLN A 20 -8.48 3.34 -8.81
CA GLN A 20 -9.45 2.74 -7.91
C GLN A 20 -9.54 3.50 -6.57
N ILE A 21 -8.43 4.03 -6.07
CA ILE A 21 -8.42 4.92 -4.90
C ILE A 21 -9.27 6.16 -5.18
N ASP A 22 -9.11 6.79 -6.37
CA ASP A 22 -9.91 7.95 -6.79
C ASP A 22 -11.42 7.64 -6.84
N GLY A 23 -11.77 6.45 -7.32
CA GLY A 23 -13.15 5.97 -7.38
C GLY A 23 -13.75 5.77 -5.99
N LEU A 24 -13.04 5.05 -5.13
CA LEU A 24 -13.50 4.77 -3.77
C LEU A 24 -13.55 6.04 -2.91
N GLU A 25 -12.60 6.95 -3.06
CA GLU A 25 -12.64 8.25 -2.38
C GLU A 25 -13.92 9.03 -2.71
N ARG A 26 -14.28 9.12 -4.00
CA ARG A 26 -15.53 9.77 -4.42
C ARG A 26 -16.76 9.12 -3.81
N LEU A 27 -16.80 7.78 -3.79
CA LEU A 27 -17.91 7.03 -3.22
C LEU A 27 -18.08 7.32 -1.72
N ILE A 28 -16.98 7.25 -0.94
CA ILE A 28 -16.99 7.48 0.50
C ILE A 28 -17.41 8.94 0.82
N ARG A 29 -16.89 9.91 0.06
CA ARG A 29 -17.28 11.32 0.22
C ARG A 29 -18.75 11.55 -0.14
N ALA A 30 -19.28 10.89 -1.19
CA ALA A 30 -20.69 10.98 -1.55
C ALA A 30 -21.62 10.40 -0.47
N ALA A 31 -21.15 9.44 0.31
CA ALA A 31 -21.85 8.92 1.49
C ALA A 31 -21.73 9.84 2.75
N GLY A 32 -21.06 11.00 2.64
CA GLY A 32 -20.97 12.00 3.69
C GLY A 32 -19.80 11.85 4.65
N HIS A 33 -18.83 10.98 4.35
CA HIS A 33 -17.66 10.80 5.21
C HIS A 33 -16.50 11.72 4.82
N GLU A 34 -15.76 12.18 5.82
CA GLU A 34 -14.45 12.81 5.60
C GLU A 34 -13.45 11.74 5.13
N VAL A 35 -12.62 12.07 4.13
CA VAL A 35 -11.57 11.18 3.63
C VAL A 35 -10.23 11.88 3.66
N VAL A 36 -9.26 11.25 4.29
CA VAL A 36 -7.83 11.58 4.21
C VAL A 36 -7.17 10.62 3.25
N ARG A 37 -6.72 11.12 2.12
CA ARG A 37 -5.93 10.36 1.15
C ARG A 37 -4.45 10.59 1.42
N THR A 38 -3.68 9.49 1.45
CA THR A 38 -2.25 9.51 1.74
C THR A 38 -1.50 8.40 1.02
N ARG A 39 -0.20 8.28 1.26
CA ARG A 39 0.64 7.23 0.65
C ARG A 39 1.88 6.94 1.48
N GLU A 40 2.47 5.77 1.26
CA GLU A 40 3.78 5.41 1.80
C GLU A 40 4.79 4.99 0.72
N PRO A 41 6.09 5.29 0.91
CA PRO A 41 6.60 6.20 1.94
C PRO A 41 6.18 7.63 1.65
N GLY A 42 5.95 8.44 2.72
CA GLY A 42 5.52 9.84 2.57
C GLY A 42 4.46 10.26 3.57
N GLY A 43 3.57 11.17 3.15
CA GLY A 43 2.41 11.62 3.92
C GLY A 43 2.70 12.65 5.01
N THR A 44 3.97 12.92 5.35
CA THR A 44 4.41 13.96 6.28
C THR A 44 5.62 14.69 5.73
N PRO A 45 5.95 15.91 6.18
CA PRO A 45 7.15 16.61 5.71
C PRO A 45 8.45 15.81 5.92
N LEU A 46 8.56 15.05 7.02
CA LEU A 46 9.68 14.15 7.26
C LEU A 46 9.61 12.93 6.33
N GLY A 47 8.44 12.31 6.23
CA GLY A 47 8.22 11.16 5.37
C GLY A 47 8.53 11.44 3.89
N GLU A 48 8.19 12.64 3.38
CA GLU A 48 8.53 13.02 2.00
C GLU A 48 10.05 13.19 1.79
N ARG A 49 10.80 13.67 2.77
CA ARG A 49 12.27 13.70 2.70
C ARG A 49 12.87 12.30 2.70
N ILE A 50 12.35 11.42 3.56
CA ILE A 50 12.77 10.00 3.59
C ILE A 50 12.40 9.32 2.26
N ARG A 51 11.23 9.62 1.69
CA ARG A 51 10.84 9.14 0.35
C ARG A 51 11.87 9.56 -0.70
N GLY A 52 12.31 10.81 -0.67
CA GLY A 52 13.39 11.28 -1.57
C GLY A 52 14.60 10.36 -1.51
N LEU A 53 15.15 10.11 -0.32
CA LEU A 53 16.28 9.19 -0.13
C LEU A 53 15.98 7.77 -0.63
N LEU A 54 14.82 7.23 -0.26
CA LEU A 54 14.40 5.87 -0.64
C LEU A 54 14.27 5.67 -2.15
N LEU A 55 13.89 6.69 -2.91
CA LEU A 55 13.68 6.57 -4.35
C LEU A 55 14.92 6.87 -5.19
N THR A 56 15.91 7.61 -4.64
CA THR A 56 17.09 8.05 -5.37
C THR A 56 18.39 7.35 -4.95
N ASP A 57 18.59 7.11 -3.65
CA ASP A 57 19.86 6.68 -3.11
C ASP A 57 20.00 5.17 -3.05
N GLU A 58 21.17 4.65 -3.40
CA GLU A 58 21.50 3.26 -3.17
C GLU A 58 21.77 3.02 -1.68
N MET A 59 21.21 1.93 -1.15
CA MET A 59 21.38 1.58 0.25
C MET A 59 21.21 0.07 0.47
N THR A 60 21.70 -0.41 1.61
CA THR A 60 21.51 -1.82 1.97
C THR A 60 20.02 -2.09 2.26
N PRO A 61 19.53 -3.32 2.03
CA PRO A 61 18.14 -3.67 2.34
C PRO A 61 17.73 -3.38 3.79
N ARG A 62 18.65 -3.53 4.74
CA ARG A 62 18.40 -3.22 6.16
C ARG A 62 18.21 -1.73 6.39
N THR A 63 19.06 -0.87 5.83
CA THR A 63 18.91 0.60 5.91
C THR A 63 17.61 1.04 5.28
N GLU A 64 17.27 0.50 4.11
CA GLU A 64 16.02 0.77 3.40
C GLU A 64 14.80 0.43 4.27
N THR A 65 14.80 -0.78 4.88
CA THR A 65 13.72 -1.21 5.76
C THR A 65 13.55 -0.29 6.96
N LEU A 66 14.66 0.13 7.60
CA LEU A 66 14.62 1.08 8.72
C LEU A 66 14.03 2.43 8.30
N LEU A 67 14.38 2.94 7.13
CA LEU A 67 13.84 4.20 6.62
C LEU A 67 12.34 4.09 6.28
N PHE A 68 11.87 2.96 5.73
CA PHE A 68 10.44 2.71 5.54
C PHE A 68 9.70 2.75 6.87
N PHE A 69 10.22 2.09 7.91
CA PHE A 69 9.55 2.09 9.23
C PHE A 69 9.65 3.45 9.93
N ALA A 70 10.75 4.20 9.77
CA ALA A 70 10.85 5.56 10.29
C ALA A 70 9.78 6.49 9.67
N ALA A 71 9.63 6.45 8.34
CA ALA A 71 8.60 7.23 7.65
C ALA A 71 7.18 6.80 8.06
N ARG A 72 6.94 5.50 8.17
CA ARG A 72 5.64 4.92 8.57
C ARG A 72 5.25 5.28 9.99
N CYS A 73 6.18 5.20 10.94
CA CYS A 73 5.94 5.57 12.33
C CYS A 73 5.45 7.03 12.42
N GLU A 74 6.19 7.96 11.80
CA GLU A 74 5.82 9.38 11.75
C GLU A 74 4.46 9.59 11.06
N HIS A 75 4.20 8.86 9.95
CA HIS A 75 2.96 8.93 9.21
C HIS A 75 1.76 8.41 10.02
N ALA A 76 1.92 7.27 10.68
CA ALA A 76 0.87 6.71 11.54
C ALA A 76 0.50 7.68 12.68
N GLU A 77 1.50 8.24 13.38
CA GLU A 77 1.29 9.11 14.54
C GLU A 77 0.75 10.50 14.15
N LYS A 78 1.20 11.07 13.04
CA LYS A 78 0.87 12.46 12.68
C LYS A 78 -0.32 12.62 11.74
N VAL A 79 -0.66 11.58 10.98
CA VAL A 79 -1.69 11.66 9.94
C VAL A 79 -2.78 10.62 10.14
N ILE A 80 -2.42 9.32 10.21
CA ILE A 80 -3.43 8.26 10.14
C ILE A 80 -4.25 8.21 11.42
N LYS A 81 -3.62 8.02 12.57
CA LYS A 81 -4.30 7.92 13.88
C LYS A 81 -5.16 9.15 14.19
N PRO A 82 -4.66 10.40 14.06
CA PRO A 82 -5.47 11.58 14.28
C PRO A 82 -6.67 11.72 13.32
N ALA A 83 -6.54 11.23 12.08
CA ALA A 83 -7.65 11.20 11.13
C ALA A 83 -8.74 10.22 11.59
N LEU A 84 -8.36 9.03 11.99
CA LEU A 84 -9.29 8.00 12.50
C LEU A 84 -9.98 8.43 13.81
N GLU A 85 -9.25 9.08 14.72
CA GLU A 85 -9.79 9.59 15.99
C GLU A 85 -10.90 10.61 15.78
N ARG A 86 -10.83 11.43 14.72
CA ARG A 86 -11.93 12.37 14.39
C ARG A 86 -13.02 11.77 13.50
N GLY A 87 -12.94 10.45 13.21
CA GLY A 87 -13.94 9.72 12.42
C GLY A 87 -13.73 9.77 10.91
N ALA A 88 -12.60 10.30 10.43
CA ALA A 88 -12.29 10.31 9.00
C ALA A 88 -11.88 8.92 8.51
N TRP A 89 -12.18 8.62 7.25
CA TRP A 89 -11.65 7.47 6.54
C TRP A 89 -10.25 7.79 6.03
N VAL A 90 -9.33 6.85 6.15
CA VAL A 90 -7.96 6.98 5.65
C VAL A 90 -7.74 6.00 4.51
N LEU A 91 -7.36 6.52 3.33
CA LEU A 91 -7.00 5.73 2.15
C LEU A 91 -5.51 5.89 1.91
N SER A 92 -4.71 4.86 2.17
CA SER A 92 -3.25 4.90 1.96
C SER A 92 -2.84 4.05 0.77
N ASP A 93 -2.17 4.65 -0.22
CA ASP A 93 -1.44 3.89 -1.23
C ASP A 93 -0.19 3.30 -0.58
N ARG A 94 -0.25 2.02 -0.25
CA ARG A 94 0.69 1.22 0.53
C ARG A 94 0.65 1.46 2.04
N PHE A 95 1.04 0.41 2.74
CA PHE A 95 1.34 0.39 4.18
C PHE A 95 2.33 -0.74 4.48
N THR A 96 2.23 -1.42 5.62
CA THR A 96 3.19 -2.45 6.08
C THR A 96 3.32 -3.64 5.13
N ASP A 97 2.24 -4.06 4.48
CA ASP A 97 2.25 -5.21 3.57
C ASP A 97 3.20 -4.99 2.39
N ALA A 98 3.41 -3.73 1.96
CA ALA A 98 4.44 -3.39 0.97
C ALA A 98 5.85 -3.73 1.45
N THR A 99 6.17 -3.50 2.73
CA THR A 99 7.50 -3.82 3.28
C THR A 99 7.72 -5.34 3.30
N TYR A 100 6.71 -6.12 3.70
CA TYR A 100 6.80 -7.57 3.60
C TYR A 100 7.01 -8.02 2.15
N ALA A 101 6.27 -7.45 1.21
CA ALA A 101 6.40 -7.85 -0.19
C ALA A 101 7.76 -7.48 -0.79
N TYR A 102 8.19 -6.23 -0.64
CA TYR A 102 9.39 -5.71 -1.30
C TYR A 102 10.67 -6.07 -0.56
N GLN A 103 10.73 -5.88 0.77
CA GLN A 103 11.97 -6.10 1.52
C GLN A 103 12.15 -7.57 1.89
N THR A 104 11.09 -8.30 2.29
CA THR A 104 11.26 -9.74 2.53
C THR A 104 11.18 -10.54 1.24
N GLY A 105 10.08 -10.47 0.49
CA GLY A 105 9.90 -11.22 -0.75
C GLY A 105 10.90 -10.83 -1.83
N GLY A 106 11.00 -9.54 -2.13
CA GLY A 106 11.88 -9.01 -3.17
C GLY A 106 13.36 -9.09 -2.82
N LYS A 107 13.77 -8.55 -1.67
CA LYS A 107 15.18 -8.38 -1.26
C LYS A 107 15.70 -9.41 -0.26
N GLY A 108 14.88 -10.36 0.16
CA GLY A 108 15.29 -11.47 1.00
C GLY A 108 15.59 -11.12 2.46
N MET A 109 15.03 -10.02 2.98
CA MET A 109 15.07 -9.73 4.40
C MET A 109 14.31 -10.81 5.18
N LYS A 110 14.75 -11.11 6.39
CA LYS A 110 14.04 -12.08 7.25
C LYS A 110 12.71 -11.47 7.72
N GLY A 111 11.65 -12.26 7.66
CA GLY A 111 10.33 -11.85 8.15
C GLY A 111 10.34 -11.43 9.62
N GLU A 112 11.07 -12.16 10.45
CA GLU A 112 11.23 -11.88 11.88
C GLU A 112 11.78 -10.48 12.17
N ASP A 113 12.75 -9.99 11.36
CA ASP A 113 13.31 -8.66 11.51
C ASP A 113 12.25 -7.58 11.20
N VAL A 114 11.42 -7.80 10.17
CA VAL A 114 10.33 -6.89 9.78
C VAL A 114 9.20 -6.93 10.82
N GLU A 115 8.84 -8.11 11.32
CA GLU A 115 7.83 -8.27 12.39
C GLU A 115 8.25 -7.55 13.68
N ALA A 116 9.53 -7.64 14.06
CA ALA A 116 10.05 -6.93 15.23
C ALA A 116 9.95 -5.40 15.07
N LEU A 117 10.29 -4.87 13.88
CA LEU A 117 10.16 -3.45 13.58
C LEU A 117 8.70 -3.00 13.56
N GLU A 118 7.80 -3.79 12.97
CA GLU A 118 6.36 -3.51 12.95
C GLU A 118 5.79 -3.48 14.37
N ALA A 119 6.09 -4.49 15.18
CA ALA A 119 5.63 -4.54 16.56
C ALA A 119 6.10 -3.35 17.38
N TRP A 120 7.36 -2.95 17.22
CA TRP A 120 7.92 -1.81 17.95
C TRP A 120 7.36 -0.46 17.48
N THR A 121 7.19 -0.25 16.18
CA THR A 121 6.80 1.03 15.61
C THR A 121 5.30 1.26 15.58
N LEU A 122 4.52 0.21 15.42
CA LEU A 122 3.06 0.30 15.22
C LEU A 122 2.24 -0.28 16.37
N ALA A 123 2.83 -1.09 17.26
CA ALA A 123 2.16 -1.67 18.43
C ALA A 123 0.81 -2.34 18.09
N GLY A 124 0.76 -3.09 16.98
CA GLY A 124 -0.45 -3.76 16.51
C GLY A 124 -1.39 -2.89 15.67
N PHE A 125 -1.05 -1.62 15.41
CA PHE A 125 -1.85 -0.78 14.53
C PHE A 125 -1.72 -1.26 13.07
N ALA A 126 -2.86 -1.56 12.44
CA ALA A 126 -2.96 -2.11 11.09
C ALA A 126 -4.18 -1.55 10.36
N PRO A 127 -4.25 -1.64 9.02
CA PRO A 127 -5.45 -1.34 8.27
C PRO A 127 -6.63 -2.24 8.66
N ASP A 128 -7.85 -1.67 8.66
CA ASP A 128 -9.09 -2.46 8.77
C ASP A 128 -9.27 -3.37 7.55
N VAL A 129 -8.87 -2.87 6.37
CA VAL A 129 -8.91 -3.59 5.09
C VAL A 129 -7.68 -3.27 4.27
N THR A 130 -7.11 -4.29 3.66
CA THR A 130 -6.07 -4.16 2.62
C THR A 130 -6.63 -4.63 1.29
N VAL A 131 -6.71 -3.73 0.32
CA VAL A 131 -7.08 -4.06 -1.06
C VAL A 131 -5.82 -4.46 -1.82
N LEU A 132 -5.70 -5.74 -2.17
CA LEU A 132 -4.58 -6.27 -2.95
C LEU A 132 -4.94 -6.34 -4.44
N PHE A 133 -4.26 -5.53 -5.23
CA PHE A 133 -4.32 -5.54 -6.69
C PHE A 133 -3.35 -6.60 -7.22
N ASP A 134 -3.88 -7.80 -7.47
CA ASP A 134 -3.08 -8.89 -8.00
C ASP A 134 -2.91 -8.74 -9.50
N LEU A 135 -1.66 -8.54 -9.93
CA LEU A 135 -1.29 -8.34 -11.34
C LEU A 135 -0.06 -9.18 -11.68
N ALA A 136 -0.10 -9.84 -12.84
CA ALA A 136 1.07 -10.54 -13.34
C ALA A 136 2.21 -9.54 -13.64
N PRO A 137 3.47 -9.86 -13.25
CA PRO A 137 4.62 -8.95 -13.45
C PRO A 137 4.82 -8.52 -14.90
N GLU A 138 4.53 -9.41 -15.85
CA GLU A 138 4.66 -9.17 -17.29
C GLU A 138 3.64 -8.13 -17.79
N VAL A 139 2.43 -8.19 -17.23
CA VAL A 139 1.37 -7.20 -17.53
C VAL A 139 1.72 -5.85 -16.91
N ALA A 140 2.22 -5.87 -15.66
CA ALA A 140 2.69 -4.67 -14.98
C ALA A 140 3.82 -3.98 -15.75
N ALA A 141 4.81 -4.75 -16.24
CA ALA A 141 5.92 -4.23 -17.03
C ALA A 141 5.42 -3.52 -18.30
N ARG A 142 4.50 -4.15 -19.06
CA ARG A 142 3.88 -3.54 -20.24
C ARG A 142 3.16 -2.23 -19.92
N ARG A 143 2.41 -2.19 -18.81
CA ARG A 143 1.68 -0.97 -18.38
C ARG A 143 2.63 0.17 -17.97
N ARG A 144 3.76 -0.15 -17.31
CA ARG A 144 4.79 0.84 -16.96
C ARG A 144 5.47 1.43 -18.20
N THR A 145 5.79 0.62 -19.22
CA THR A 145 6.41 1.10 -20.46
C THR A 145 5.54 2.12 -21.20
N ILE A 146 4.22 2.04 -21.08
CA ILE A 146 3.28 3.00 -21.70
C ILE A 146 3.25 4.33 -20.91
N ARG A 147 3.58 4.33 -19.62
CA ARG A 147 3.71 5.53 -18.80
C ARG A 147 5.03 6.21 -19.13
N ALA A 148 4.98 7.37 -19.79
CA ALA A 148 6.18 8.16 -20.06
C ALA A 148 6.80 8.64 -18.73
N GLY A 149 8.07 8.34 -18.50
CA GLY A 149 8.87 8.79 -17.35
C GLY A 149 10.03 7.85 -17.05
N GLU A 150 11.12 8.40 -16.48
CA GLU A 150 12.18 7.57 -15.91
C GLU A 150 11.62 6.94 -14.63
N GLY A 151 11.52 5.60 -14.61
CA GLY A 151 11.09 4.85 -13.43
C GLY A 151 12.01 5.07 -12.24
N ASP A 152 11.46 5.01 -11.03
CA ASP A 152 12.27 5.05 -9.82
C ASP A 152 13.14 3.79 -9.66
N ARG A 153 13.93 3.76 -8.58
CA ARG A 153 14.87 2.67 -8.29
C ARG A 153 14.17 1.30 -8.20
N PHE A 154 12.96 1.25 -7.64
CA PHE A 154 12.20 0.01 -7.51
C PHE A 154 11.62 -0.45 -8.84
N GLU A 155 11.18 0.47 -9.70
CA GLU A 155 10.64 0.14 -11.02
C GLU A 155 11.68 -0.46 -11.98
N ARG A 156 12.98 -0.28 -11.68
CA ARG A 156 14.10 -0.83 -12.46
C ARG A 156 14.48 -2.27 -12.07
N GLU A 157 13.85 -2.82 -11.05
CA GLU A 157 14.11 -4.19 -10.61
C GLU A 157 13.67 -5.24 -11.65
N SER A 158 14.23 -6.45 -11.57
CA SER A 158 14.00 -7.52 -12.53
C SER A 158 12.58 -8.10 -12.47
N ALA A 159 12.18 -8.80 -13.53
CA ALA A 159 10.91 -9.53 -13.55
C ALA A 159 10.82 -10.57 -12.42
N ASP A 160 11.92 -11.28 -12.13
CA ASP A 160 12.00 -12.25 -11.03
C ASP A 160 11.81 -11.58 -9.66
N PHE A 161 12.31 -10.36 -9.49
CA PHE A 161 12.06 -9.58 -8.27
C PHE A 161 10.56 -9.33 -8.10
N PHE A 162 9.88 -8.84 -9.14
CA PHE A 162 8.44 -8.58 -9.08
C PHE A 162 7.61 -9.84 -8.92
N ALA A 163 8.06 -10.99 -9.45
CA ALA A 163 7.41 -12.28 -9.20
C ALA A 163 7.48 -12.66 -7.71
N ARG A 164 8.64 -12.48 -7.06
CA ARG A 164 8.78 -12.71 -5.61
C ARG A 164 7.93 -11.74 -4.79
N VAL A 165 7.91 -10.46 -5.16
CA VAL A 165 7.08 -9.43 -4.51
C VAL A 165 5.59 -9.80 -4.58
N ARG A 166 5.10 -10.18 -5.77
CA ARG A 166 3.71 -10.64 -5.95
C ARG A 166 3.40 -11.85 -5.07
N ASN A 167 4.27 -12.86 -5.07
CA ASN A 167 4.07 -14.05 -4.26
C ASN A 167 4.01 -13.71 -2.77
N ALA A 168 4.88 -12.83 -2.28
CA ALA A 168 4.85 -12.39 -0.90
C ALA A 168 3.54 -11.66 -0.53
N TYR A 169 2.99 -10.83 -1.42
CA TYR A 169 1.65 -10.26 -1.23
C TYR A 169 0.55 -11.33 -1.15
N LEU A 170 0.60 -12.32 -2.04
CA LEU A 170 -0.37 -13.43 -2.03
C LEU A 170 -0.28 -14.26 -0.74
N ASP A 171 0.93 -14.52 -0.26
CA ASP A 171 1.17 -15.22 1.01
C ASP A 171 0.62 -14.41 2.20
N ARG A 172 0.80 -13.08 2.21
CA ARG A 172 0.22 -12.20 3.22
C ARG A 172 -1.31 -12.26 3.21
N ALA A 173 -1.91 -12.17 2.03
CA ALA A 173 -3.36 -12.27 1.87
C ALA A 173 -3.91 -13.64 2.31
N ALA A 174 -3.18 -14.73 2.03
CA ALA A 174 -3.56 -16.06 2.46
C ALA A 174 -3.51 -16.26 3.98
N ARG A 175 -2.59 -15.57 4.68
CA ARG A 175 -2.46 -15.64 6.15
C ARG A 175 -3.52 -14.84 6.88
N ASP A 176 -4.07 -13.78 6.27
CA ASP A 176 -5.11 -12.94 6.87
C ASP A 176 -6.26 -12.65 5.90
N PRO A 177 -7.01 -13.70 5.48
CA PRO A 177 -8.04 -13.57 4.45
C PRO A 177 -9.23 -12.68 4.87
N LYS A 178 -9.34 -12.34 6.16
CA LYS A 178 -10.41 -11.47 6.66
C LYS A 178 -10.10 -9.99 6.43
N ARG A 179 -8.83 -9.63 6.45
CA ARG A 179 -8.37 -8.26 6.24
C ARG A 179 -8.16 -7.95 4.74
N PHE A 180 -7.83 -8.95 3.94
CA PHE A 180 -7.51 -8.75 2.53
C PHE A 180 -8.72 -8.88 1.62
N VAL A 181 -8.92 -7.88 0.76
CA VAL A 181 -9.78 -7.91 -0.42
C VAL A 181 -8.90 -8.02 -1.64
N ARG A 182 -8.84 -9.19 -2.26
CA ARG A 182 -8.07 -9.41 -3.48
C ARG A 182 -8.89 -9.09 -4.71
N VAL A 183 -8.37 -8.25 -5.60
CA VAL A 183 -8.95 -7.94 -6.91
C VAL A 183 -8.01 -8.40 -8.02
N ASN A 184 -8.59 -8.92 -9.10
CA ASN A 184 -7.83 -9.24 -10.32
C ASN A 184 -7.58 -7.94 -11.08
N ALA A 185 -6.34 -7.42 -10.99
CA ALA A 185 -5.97 -6.15 -11.61
C ALA A 185 -5.77 -6.24 -13.14
N GLU A 186 -6.02 -7.40 -13.76
CA GLU A 186 -6.07 -7.55 -15.22
C GLU A 186 -7.44 -7.21 -15.80
N GLU A 187 -8.47 -7.20 -14.96
CA GLU A 187 -9.84 -6.85 -15.36
C GLU A 187 -9.97 -5.36 -15.74
N ALA A 188 -11.09 -5.04 -16.40
CA ALA A 188 -11.42 -3.67 -16.75
C ALA A 188 -11.56 -2.81 -15.48
N PRO A 189 -11.11 -1.54 -15.49
CA PRO A 189 -11.19 -0.66 -14.32
C PRO A 189 -12.60 -0.55 -13.74
N GLU A 190 -13.63 -0.59 -14.58
CA GLU A 190 -15.04 -0.51 -14.20
C GLU A 190 -15.50 -1.76 -13.43
N THR A 191 -15.01 -2.93 -13.82
CA THR A 191 -15.29 -4.20 -13.14
C THR A 191 -14.70 -4.20 -11.72
N ILE A 192 -13.44 -3.75 -11.62
CA ILE A 192 -12.76 -3.62 -10.32
C ILE A 192 -13.48 -2.60 -9.45
N ALA A 193 -13.88 -1.46 -10.01
CA ALA A 193 -14.63 -0.43 -9.28
C ALA A 193 -15.95 -0.97 -8.72
N ALA A 194 -16.72 -1.70 -9.53
CA ALA A 194 -17.98 -2.32 -9.10
C ALA A 194 -17.76 -3.38 -8.00
N GLN A 195 -16.68 -4.17 -8.07
CA GLN A 195 -16.31 -5.10 -7.01
C GLN A 195 -16.02 -4.37 -5.70
N LEU A 196 -15.22 -3.30 -5.74
CA LEU A 196 -14.87 -2.50 -4.56
C LEU A 196 -16.10 -1.79 -4.00
N GLU A 197 -16.96 -1.20 -4.84
CA GLU A 197 -18.21 -0.58 -4.41
C GLU A 197 -19.09 -1.58 -3.63
N LYS A 198 -19.27 -2.78 -4.17
CA LYS A 198 -20.02 -3.85 -3.50
C LYS A 198 -19.38 -4.24 -2.17
N GLU A 199 -18.05 -4.36 -2.12
CA GLU A 199 -17.33 -4.74 -0.90
C GLU A 199 -17.44 -3.69 0.19
N PHE A 200 -17.37 -2.40 -0.17
CA PHE A 200 -17.39 -1.29 0.78
C PHE A 200 -18.82 -0.80 1.11
N ALA A 201 -19.83 -1.15 0.33
CA ALA A 201 -21.24 -0.74 0.56
C ALA A 201 -21.76 -1.07 1.98
N LYS A 202 -21.22 -2.11 2.61
CA LYS A 202 -21.60 -2.52 3.98
C LYS A 202 -21.18 -1.51 5.06
N TRP A 203 -20.32 -0.55 4.73
CA TRP A 203 -19.79 0.46 5.66
C TRP A 203 -20.21 1.89 5.30
N LEU A 204 -20.83 2.09 4.15
CA LEU A 204 -21.35 3.36 3.64
C LEU A 204 -22.85 3.48 3.94
#